data_7eb42dfa683262b743b2f1aa18491f14
#
_entry.id   7eb42dfa683262b743b2f1aa18491f14
#
_cell.length_a   1.000
_cell.length_b   1.000
_cell.length_c   1.000
_cell.angle_alpha   90.00
_cell.angle_beta   90.00
_cell.angle_gamma   90.00
#
_symmetry.space_group_name_H-M   'P 1'
#
loop_
_entity.id
_entity.type
_entity.pdbx_description
1 polymer ?
#
loop_
_entity_poly.entity_id
_entity_poly.type
_entity_poly.pdbx_seq_one_letter_code
_entity_poly.pdbx_strand_id
1 'polypeptide(L)'
;QLGYMFFACGVGAYHVAIFHLFTHAFFKSLLFLGSGSVIHSLKNEQDIRFMGGIWKKMPYSYVLMVIGTLALTGFPFFSGYYSKDAIIEFAYLKNSNIGSLAAFVGITTAFMTAIYSWRLIFKTFHGKFNNQNLSKSEIHESSLSITIPLGFLVIGSIFSGFLFKDFLIGHDYADFWGSSILLLKQFDHTQIPIWILYTTPVLVTLSIPLAYYLFIQNVKILEKIKSKNKIFYEFLLNKWYFDEIYDFIFVKPIK
;
A
#
# COMPACT_ATOMS: atom_id res chain seq x y z
N GLN A 1 4.13 4.04 -3.29
CA GLN A 1 2.99 4.70 -3.97
C GLN A 1 3.42 5.99 -4.66
N LEU A 2 4.27 6.83 -4.05
CA LEU A 2 4.86 8.00 -4.74
C LEU A 2 5.68 7.56 -5.95
N GLY A 3 6.43 6.47 -5.84
CA GLY A 3 7.14 5.86 -6.97
C GLY A 3 6.22 5.53 -8.15
N TYR A 4 5.01 5.05 -7.92
CA TYR A 4 4.01 4.84 -8.98
C TYR A 4 3.60 6.16 -9.65
N MET A 5 3.46 7.25 -8.90
CA MET A 5 3.13 8.57 -9.48
C MET A 5 4.25 9.10 -10.35
N PHE A 6 5.51 9.04 -9.86
CA PHE A 6 6.67 9.40 -10.67
C PHE A 6 6.82 8.51 -11.91
N PHE A 7 6.55 7.24 -11.74
CA PHE A 7 6.54 6.28 -12.84
C PHE A 7 5.49 6.64 -13.90
N ALA A 8 4.26 6.96 -13.49
CA ALA A 8 3.21 7.44 -14.41
C ALA A 8 3.63 8.73 -15.13
N CYS A 9 4.25 9.69 -14.42
CA CYS A 9 4.83 10.89 -15.05
C CYS A 9 5.92 10.53 -16.06
N GLY A 10 6.80 9.59 -15.75
CA GLY A 10 7.88 9.15 -16.63
C GLY A 10 7.41 8.50 -17.94
N VAL A 11 6.23 7.87 -17.93
CA VAL A 11 5.59 7.36 -19.15
C VAL A 11 4.70 8.38 -19.85
N GLY A 12 4.55 9.58 -19.30
CA GLY A 12 3.75 10.67 -19.86
C GLY A 12 2.26 10.60 -19.50
N ALA A 13 1.87 9.74 -18.55
CA ALA A 13 0.50 9.58 -18.09
C ALA A 13 0.21 10.50 -16.88
N TYR A 14 0.34 11.82 -17.06
CA TYR A 14 0.21 12.80 -15.98
C TYR A 14 -1.16 12.78 -15.30
N HIS A 15 -2.24 12.66 -16.08
CA HIS A 15 -3.60 12.54 -15.59
C HIS A 15 -3.79 11.30 -14.71
N VAL A 16 -3.17 10.17 -15.05
CA VAL A 16 -3.21 8.94 -14.25
C VAL A 16 -2.41 9.12 -12.95
N ALA A 17 -1.27 9.82 -13.01
CA ALA A 17 -0.49 10.14 -11.82
C ALA A 17 -1.30 10.97 -10.81
N ILE A 18 -2.03 11.99 -11.29
CA ILE A 18 -2.88 12.83 -10.45
C ILE A 18 -4.10 12.04 -9.94
N PHE A 19 -4.69 11.19 -10.77
CA PHE A 19 -5.77 10.30 -10.33
C PHE A 19 -5.31 9.37 -9.20
N HIS A 20 -4.11 8.81 -9.32
CA HIS A 20 -3.55 7.99 -8.25
C HIS A 20 -3.24 8.81 -7.00
N LEU A 21 -2.73 10.05 -7.13
CA LEU A 21 -2.53 10.96 -6.01
C LEU A 21 -3.85 11.24 -5.27
N PHE A 22 -4.92 11.48 -6.01
CA PHE A 22 -6.25 11.74 -5.45
C PHE A 22 -6.79 10.56 -4.64
N THR A 23 -6.79 9.36 -5.22
CA THR A 23 -7.24 8.14 -4.51
C THR A 23 -6.31 7.79 -3.36
N HIS A 24 -4.99 7.98 -3.54
CA HIS A 24 -3.97 7.75 -2.53
C HIS A 24 -4.16 8.62 -1.29
N ALA A 25 -4.60 9.86 -1.44
CA ALA A 25 -4.84 10.75 -0.32
C ALA A 25 -5.81 10.14 0.70
N PHE A 26 -6.89 9.50 0.25
CA PHE A 26 -7.87 8.85 1.12
C PHE A 26 -7.30 7.63 1.85
N PHE A 27 -6.84 6.63 1.12
CA PHE A 27 -6.41 5.38 1.77
C PHE A 27 -5.09 5.53 2.53
N LYS A 28 -4.22 6.45 2.14
CA LYS A 28 -2.98 6.68 2.87
C LYS A 28 -3.22 7.39 4.19
N SER A 29 -4.04 8.44 4.18
CA SER A 29 -4.45 9.12 5.40
C SER A 29 -5.20 8.16 6.34
N LEU A 30 -6.10 7.32 5.79
CA LEU A 30 -6.81 6.30 6.56
C LEU A 30 -5.83 5.35 7.28
N LEU A 31 -4.83 4.82 6.57
CA LEU A 31 -3.87 3.88 7.14
C LEU A 31 -2.94 4.54 8.16
N PHE A 32 -2.49 5.77 7.92
CA PHE A 32 -1.61 6.48 8.86
C PHE A 32 -2.34 6.89 10.13
N LEU A 33 -3.50 7.50 10.02
CA LEU A 33 -4.30 7.88 11.19
C LEU A 33 -4.83 6.66 11.93
N GLY A 34 -5.22 5.60 11.20
CA GLY A 34 -5.60 4.33 11.81
C GLY A 34 -4.45 3.65 12.55
N SER A 35 -3.22 3.72 12.02
CA SER A 35 -2.03 3.26 12.74
C SER A 35 -1.78 4.09 14.01
N GLY A 36 -1.99 5.41 13.95
CA GLY A 36 -1.93 6.28 15.13
C GLY A 36 -2.93 5.88 16.21
N SER A 37 -4.16 5.54 15.82
CA SER A 37 -5.19 5.01 16.73
C SER A 37 -4.73 3.74 17.44
N VAL A 38 -4.13 2.79 16.71
CA VAL A 38 -3.61 1.54 17.28
C VAL A 38 -2.43 1.80 18.22
N ILE A 39 -1.47 2.61 17.82
CA ILE A 39 -0.28 2.96 18.62
C ILE A 39 -0.69 3.64 19.93
N HIS A 40 -1.65 4.57 19.86
CA HIS A 40 -2.18 5.24 21.06
C HIS A 40 -2.82 4.25 22.04
N SER A 41 -3.65 3.33 21.54
CA SER A 41 -4.30 2.29 22.35
C SER A 41 -3.29 1.30 22.98
N LEU A 42 -2.14 1.13 22.35
CA LEU A 42 -1.05 0.28 22.82
C LEU A 42 0.02 1.05 23.65
N LYS A 43 -0.33 2.20 24.24
CA LYS A 43 0.58 3.04 25.06
C LYS A 43 1.89 3.37 24.32
N ASN A 44 1.78 3.79 23.08
CA ASN A 44 2.86 4.18 22.17
C ASN A 44 3.76 3.03 21.67
N GLU A 45 3.31 1.77 21.78
CA GLU A 45 4.03 0.67 21.13
C GLU A 45 3.90 0.79 19.60
N GLN A 46 5.03 0.78 18.90
CA GLN A 46 5.10 0.89 17.43
C GLN A 46 5.60 -0.39 16.77
N ASP A 47 6.25 -1.26 17.53
CA ASP A 47 6.80 -2.48 16.96
C ASP A 47 5.74 -3.58 16.88
N ILE A 48 5.41 -3.99 15.66
CA ILE A 48 4.44 -5.06 15.41
C ILE A 48 4.84 -6.42 15.97
N ARG A 49 6.10 -6.60 16.42
CA ARG A 49 6.55 -7.82 17.10
C ARG A 49 5.96 -7.95 18.51
N PHE A 50 5.64 -6.83 19.14
CA PHE A 50 5.02 -6.74 20.46
C PHE A 50 3.52 -6.47 20.42
N MET A 51 2.89 -6.57 19.25
CA MET A 51 1.46 -6.49 19.05
C MET A 51 0.85 -7.90 18.87
N GLY A 52 -0.41 -7.96 18.49
CA GLY A 52 -1.12 -9.18 18.07
C GLY A 52 -2.42 -9.39 18.81
N GLY A 53 -3.38 -10.07 18.17
CA GLY A 53 -4.63 -10.52 18.78
C GLY A 53 -5.57 -9.43 19.26
N ILE A 54 -5.46 -8.18 18.79
CA ILE A 54 -6.21 -7.03 19.30
C ILE A 54 -7.52 -6.75 18.56
N TRP A 55 -7.83 -7.46 17.47
CA TRP A 55 -8.99 -7.18 16.62
C TRP A 55 -10.33 -7.15 17.35
N LYS A 56 -10.50 -7.98 18.42
CA LYS A 56 -11.72 -7.98 19.24
C LYS A 56 -11.85 -6.78 20.16
N LYS A 57 -10.72 -6.15 20.49
CA LYS A 57 -10.65 -4.97 21.38
C LYS A 57 -10.76 -3.67 20.58
N MET A 58 -10.35 -3.69 19.33
CA MET A 58 -10.37 -2.55 18.41
C MET A 58 -11.08 -2.93 17.09
N PRO A 59 -12.36 -3.31 17.11
CA PRO A 59 -13.06 -3.80 15.93
C PRO A 59 -13.23 -2.71 14.85
N TYR A 60 -13.49 -1.46 15.24
CA TYR A 60 -13.59 -0.35 14.29
C TYR A 60 -12.24 -0.08 13.62
N SER A 61 -11.19 0.16 14.41
CA SER A 61 -9.85 0.36 13.88
C SER A 61 -9.40 -0.80 13.00
N TYR A 62 -9.75 -2.05 13.35
CA TYR A 62 -9.45 -3.22 12.52
C TYR A 62 -10.13 -3.14 11.15
N VAL A 63 -11.42 -2.89 11.09
CA VAL A 63 -12.18 -2.79 9.82
C VAL A 63 -11.64 -1.64 8.96
N LEU A 64 -11.41 -0.47 9.56
CA LEU A 64 -10.88 0.71 8.86
C LEU A 64 -9.49 0.42 8.25
N MET A 65 -8.61 -0.24 9.00
CA MET A 65 -7.27 -0.62 8.54
C MET A 65 -7.32 -1.69 7.44
N VAL A 66 -8.25 -2.65 7.52
CA VAL A 66 -8.47 -3.65 6.46
C VAL A 66 -8.94 -2.96 5.16
N ILE A 67 -9.91 -2.06 5.23
CA ILE A 67 -10.42 -1.31 4.08
C ILE A 67 -9.30 -0.46 3.45
N GLY A 68 -8.55 0.27 4.26
CA GLY A 68 -7.39 1.04 3.79
C GLY A 68 -6.32 0.15 3.12
N THR A 69 -6.10 -1.05 3.65
CA THR A 69 -5.16 -2.03 3.08
C THR A 69 -5.68 -2.59 1.75
N LEU A 70 -6.96 -2.92 1.64
CA LEU A 70 -7.57 -3.34 0.38
C LEU A 70 -7.44 -2.25 -0.69
N ALA A 71 -7.71 -0.99 -0.34
CA ALA A 71 -7.54 0.13 -1.24
C ALA A 71 -6.05 0.34 -1.62
N LEU A 72 -5.12 0.34 -0.65
CA LEU A 72 -3.69 0.50 -0.90
C LEU A 72 -3.14 -0.59 -1.83
N THR A 73 -3.54 -1.84 -1.63
CA THR A 73 -3.03 -2.97 -2.42
C THR A 73 -3.58 -3.00 -3.83
N GLY A 74 -4.69 -2.30 -4.11
CA GLY A 74 -5.38 -2.34 -5.40
C GLY A 74 -6.28 -3.58 -5.51
N PHE A 75 -6.91 -3.98 -4.40
CA PHE A 75 -7.91 -5.04 -4.43
C PHE A 75 -9.12 -4.61 -5.27
N PRO A 76 -9.68 -5.50 -6.12
CA PRO A 76 -10.81 -5.16 -6.99
C PRO A 76 -11.93 -4.40 -6.29
N PHE A 77 -12.50 -3.43 -6.98
CA PHE A 77 -13.59 -2.53 -6.55
C PHE A 77 -13.20 -1.43 -5.54
N PHE A 78 -11.98 -1.42 -5.00
CA PHE A 78 -11.48 -0.32 -4.16
C PHE A 78 -10.78 0.76 -5.00
N SER A 79 -10.66 1.96 -4.45
CA SER A 79 -10.15 3.12 -5.20
C SER A 79 -8.76 2.93 -5.80
N GLY A 80 -7.86 2.24 -5.08
CA GLY A 80 -6.51 1.94 -5.55
C GLY A 80 -6.44 0.98 -6.74
N TYR A 81 -7.43 0.11 -6.92
CA TYR A 81 -7.55 -0.75 -8.10
C TYR A 81 -7.64 0.09 -9.37
N TYR A 82 -8.57 1.03 -9.42
CA TYR A 82 -8.79 1.86 -10.61
C TYR A 82 -7.59 2.74 -10.95
N SER A 83 -6.87 3.23 -9.95
CA SER A 83 -5.78 4.18 -10.19
C SER A 83 -4.42 3.52 -10.38
N LYS A 84 -4.11 2.47 -9.62
CA LYS A 84 -2.81 1.79 -9.70
C LYS A 84 -2.69 0.93 -10.95
N ASP A 85 -3.74 0.15 -11.26
CA ASP A 85 -3.73 -0.72 -12.42
C ASP A 85 -3.64 0.10 -13.70
N ALA A 86 -4.34 1.26 -13.78
CA ALA A 86 -4.19 2.19 -14.87
C ALA A 86 -2.73 2.62 -15.10
N ILE A 87 -1.93 2.87 -14.05
CA ILE A 87 -0.50 3.20 -14.19
C ILE A 87 0.28 2.07 -14.87
N ILE A 88 0.03 0.83 -14.48
CA ILE A 88 0.70 -0.35 -15.04
C ILE A 88 0.29 -0.56 -16.51
N GLU A 89 -1.00 -0.39 -16.81
CA GLU A 89 -1.57 -0.49 -18.14
C GLU A 89 -0.96 0.57 -19.08
N PHE A 90 -0.94 1.83 -18.66
CA PHE A 90 -0.33 2.91 -19.44
C PHE A 90 1.16 2.71 -19.69
N ALA A 91 1.88 2.16 -18.73
CA ALA A 91 3.28 1.80 -18.93
C ALA A 91 3.47 0.75 -20.02
N TYR A 92 2.64 -0.28 -20.00
CA TYR A 92 2.69 -1.33 -21.00
C TYR A 92 2.33 -0.79 -22.41
N LEU A 93 1.29 0.04 -22.52
CA LEU A 93 0.84 0.64 -23.78
C LEU A 93 1.87 1.57 -24.43
N LYS A 94 2.89 2.03 -23.69
CA LYS A 94 3.98 2.79 -24.28
C LYS A 94 4.76 2.03 -25.36
N ASN A 95 4.54 0.72 -25.48
CA ASN A 95 5.10 -0.19 -26.48
C ASN A 95 6.61 0.01 -26.72
N SER A 96 7.37 0.05 -25.63
CA SER A 96 8.83 0.15 -25.62
C SER A 96 9.42 -0.83 -24.62
N ASN A 97 10.68 -1.22 -24.81
CA ASN A 97 11.37 -2.11 -23.85
C ASN A 97 11.34 -1.53 -22.43
N ILE A 98 11.47 -0.21 -22.29
CA ILE A 98 11.37 0.49 -21.01
C ILE A 98 9.95 0.41 -20.45
N GLY A 99 8.92 0.60 -21.28
CA GLY A 99 7.52 0.48 -20.87
C GLY A 99 7.16 -0.92 -20.38
N SER A 100 7.59 -1.95 -21.08
CA SER A 100 7.37 -3.34 -20.68
C SER A 100 8.11 -3.70 -19.38
N LEU A 101 9.37 -3.28 -19.25
CA LEU A 101 10.13 -3.44 -18.00
C LEU A 101 9.45 -2.72 -16.84
N ALA A 102 8.98 -1.51 -17.08
CA ALA A 102 8.29 -0.69 -16.10
C ALA A 102 6.97 -1.33 -15.65
N ALA A 103 6.17 -1.88 -16.57
CA ALA A 103 4.95 -2.64 -16.23
C ALA A 103 5.29 -3.88 -15.37
N PHE A 104 6.32 -4.64 -15.72
CA PHE A 104 6.78 -5.79 -14.95
C PHE A 104 7.20 -5.40 -13.52
N VAL A 105 8.00 -4.35 -13.38
CA VAL A 105 8.41 -3.80 -12.07
C VAL A 105 7.18 -3.32 -11.29
N GLY A 106 6.22 -2.68 -11.97
CA GLY A 106 4.95 -2.25 -11.37
C GLY A 106 4.17 -3.42 -10.78
N ILE A 107 3.95 -4.49 -11.55
CA ILE A 107 3.24 -5.70 -11.09
C ILE A 107 3.97 -6.34 -9.90
N THR A 108 5.30 -6.50 -9.99
CA THR A 108 6.10 -7.07 -8.90
C THR A 108 5.99 -6.24 -7.63
N THR A 109 6.07 -4.92 -7.76
CA THR A 109 5.93 -3.98 -6.63
C THR A 109 4.52 -4.03 -6.03
N ALA A 110 3.47 -4.18 -6.84
CA ALA A 110 2.10 -4.34 -6.36
C ALA A 110 1.96 -5.61 -5.49
N PHE A 111 2.50 -6.74 -5.95
CA PHE A 111 2.50 -7.98 -5.20
C PHE A 111 3.27 -7.86 -3.87
N MET A 112 4.49 -7.30 -3.90
CA MET A 112 5.27 -7.08 -2.68
C MET A 112 4.57 -6.12 -1.71
N THR A 113 3.93 -5.06 -2.23
CA THR A 113 3.11 -4.13 -1.44
C THR A 113 1.98 -4.87 -0.73
N ALA A 114 1.28 -5.76 -1.43
CA ALA A 114 0.21 -6.55 -0.85
C ALA A 114 0.72 -7.47 0.28
N ILE A 115 1.83 -8.17 0.07
CA ILE A 115 2.42 -9.05 1.09
C ILE A 115 2.81 -8.29 2.37
N TYR A 116 3.52 -7.15 2.27
CA TYR A 116 3.93 -6.44 3.47
C TYR A 116 2.77 -5.73 4.18
N SER A 117 1.76 -5.27 3.43
CA SER A 117 0.58 -4.63 4.00
C SER A 117 -0.27 -5.63 4.78
N TRP A 118 -0.50 -6.82 4.22
CA TRP A 118 -1.19 -7.90 4.94
C TRP A 118 -0.37 -8.43 6.12
N ARG A 119 0.97 -8.47 6.01
CA ARG A 119 1.82 -8.76 7.17
C ARG A 119 1.55 -7.79 8.33
N LEU A 120 1.43 -6.48 8.04
CA LEU A 120 1.11 -5.48 9.06
C LEU A 120 -0.24 -5.79 9.72
N ILE A 121 -1.29 -6.00 8.93
CA ILE A 121 -2.64 -6.33 9.46
C ILE A 121 -2.61 -7.59 10.31
N PHE A 122 -2.03 -8.67 9.80
CA PHE A 122 -2.04 -9.95 10.50
C PHE A 122 -1.19 -9.93 11.77
N LYS A 123 -0.03 -9.29 11.76
CA LYS A 123 0.84 -9.18 12.95
C LYS A 123 0.25 -8.26 14.02
N THR A 124 -0.44 -7.20 13.63
CA THR A 124 -1.04 -6.24 14.56
C THR A 124 -2.34 -6.80 15.16
N PHE A 125 -3.25 -7.26 14.34
CA PHE A 125 -4.61 -7.57 14.77
C PHE A 125 -4.85 -9.05 15.08
N HIS A 126 -4.13 -9.95 14.43
CA HIS A 126 -4.26 -11.40 14.60
C HIS A 126 -3.09 -12.01 15.37
N GLY A 127 -3.12 -13.32 15.55
CA GLY A 127 -2.08 -14.03 16.30
C GLY A 127 -2.22 -13.88 17.82
N LYS A 128 -1.12 -14.12 18.51
CA LYS A 128 -1.05 -14.03 19.98
C LYS A 128 -0.61 -12.64 20.40
N PHE A 129 -1.25 -12.09 21.42
CA PHE A 129 -0.80 -10.84 22.06
C PHE A 129 0.56 -11.05 22.74
N ASN A 130 1.52 -10.21 22.44
CA ASN A 130 2.93 -10.39 22.85
C ASN A 130 3.52 -9.16 23.53
N ASN A 131 2.70 -8.26 24.06
CA ASN A 131 3.20 -7.12 24.82
C ASN A 131 3.41 -7.50 26.28
N GLN A 132 4.62 -7.27 26.81
CA GLN A 132 4.99 -7.59 28.19
C GLN A 132 4.60 -6.48 29.18
N ASN A 133 4.46 -5.24 28.69
CA ASN A 133 4.23 -4.05 29.51
C ASN A 133 2.76 -3.62 29.57
N LEU A 134 1.90 -4.28 28.82
CA LEU A 134 0.50 -3.91 28.69
C LEU A 134 -0.40 -5.14 28.80
N SER A 135 -1.41 -5.05 29.63
CA SER A 135 -2.45 -6.07 29.72
C SER A 135 -3.45 -5.90 28.55
N LYS A 136 -3.87 -7.02 27.95
CA LYS A 136 -4.88 -6.99 26.87
C LYS A 136 -6.22 -6.38 27.32
N SER A 137 -6.53 -6.37 28.60
CA SER A 137 -7.73 -5.75 29.17
C SER A 137 -7.70 -4.22 29.11
N GLU A 138 -6.53 -3.61 29.07
CA GLU A 138 -6.34 -2.16 29.01
C GLU A 138 -6.54 -1.58 27.60
N ILE A 139 -6.54 -2.44 26.57
CA ILE A 139 -6.72 -2.04 25.18
C ILE A 139 -8.18 -1.69 24.94
N HIS A 140 -8.42 -0.52 24.39
CA HIS A 140 -9.76 -0.02 24.03
C HIS A 140 -9.74 0.68 22.68
N GLU A 141 -10.92 0.80 22.08
CA GLU A 141 -11.10 1.54 20.84
C GLU A 141 -10.85 3.03 21.05
N SER A 142 -10.41 3.72 19.99
CA SER A 142 -10.20 5.16 20.04
C SER A 142 -11.52 5.93 20.16
N SER A 143 -11.42 7.17 20.65
CA SER A 143 -12.58 8.07 20.80
C SER A 143 -13.28 8.35 19.47
N LEU A 144 -14.55 8.76 19.53
CA LEU A 144 -15.33 9.14 18.34
C LEU A 144 -14.67 10.28 17.56
N SER A 145 -13.95 11.18 18.22
CA SER A 145 -13.21 12.27 17.58
C SER A 145 -12.14 11.77 16.59
N ILE A 146 -11.64 10.55 16.76
CA ILE A 146 -10.68 9.89 15.86
C ILE A 146 -11.43 9.01 14.85
N THR A 147 -12.40 8.21 15.30
CA THR A 147 -13.06 7.21 14.46
C THR A 147 -14.00 7.81 13.41
N ILE A 148 -14.66 8.95 13.70
CA ILE A 148 -15.54 9.63 12.73
C ILE A 148 -14.76 10.15 11.51
N PRO A 149 -13.67 10.94 11.65
CA PRO A 149 -12.85 11.34 10.49
C PRO A 149 -12.31 10.16 9.68
N LEU A 150 -11.90 9.08 10.35
CA LEU A 150 -11.48 7.85 9.69
C LEU A 150 -12.61 7.23 8.85
N GLY A 151 -13.86 7.29 9.33
CA GLY A 151 -15.04 6.84 8.61
C GLY A 151 -15.23 7.58 7.28
N PHE A 152 -15.02 8.90 7.23
CA PHE A 152 -15.04 9.68 5.98
C PHE A 152 -13.94 9.25 5.01
N LEU A 153 -12.73 8.99 5.52
CA LEU A 153 -11.63 8.50 4.70
C LEU A 153 -11.89 7.11 4.12
N VAL A 154 -12.63 6.26 4.83
CA VAL A 154 -13.09 4.96 4.33
C VAL A 154 -13.97 5.13 3.10
N ILE A 155 -14.96 6.04 3.15
CA ILE A 155 -15.87 6.30 2.01
C ILE A 155 -15.04 6.69 0.78
N GLY A 156 -14.09 7.62 0.93
CA GLY A 156 -13.17 7.98 -0.14
C GLY A 156 -12.30 6.82 -0.61
N SER A 157 -11.80 5.98 0.30
CA SER A 157 -10.97 4.81 -0.03
C SER A 157 -11.72 3.73 -0.82
N ILE A 158 -13.03 3.64 -0.68
CA ILE A 158 -13.85 2.69 -1.44
C ILE A 158 -14.29 3.31 -2.76
N PHE A 159 -14.90 4.50 -2.72
CA PHE A 159 -15.69 5.02 -3.83
C PHE A 159 -14.95 6.00 -4.74
N SER A 160 -13.91 6.71 -4.28
CA SER A 160 -13.28 7.77 -5.07
C SER A 160 -12.73 7.28 -6.42
N GLY A 161 -12.19 6.05 -6.47
CA GLY A 161 -11.70 5.46 -7.71
C GLY A 161 -12.80 5.26 -8.73
N PHE A 162 -13.90 4.65 -8.32
CA PHE A 162 -15.04 4.37 -9.21
C PHE A 162 -15.75 5.65 -9.67
N LEU A 163 -16.00 6.59 -8.74
CA LEU A 163 -16.77 7.81 -9.04
C LEU A 163 -16.01 8.79 -9.97
N PHE A 164 -14.69 8.86 -9.83
CA PHE A 164 -13.88 9.87 -10.52
C PHE A 164 -13.06 9.35 -11.70
N LYS A 165 -13.05 8.02 -11.95
CA LYS A 165 -12.27 7.45 -13.05
C LYS A 165 -12.64 8.05 -14.42
N ASP A 166 -13.93 8.22 -14.70
CA ASP A 166 -14.38 8.67 -16.02
C ASP A 166 -14.00 10.13 -16.29
N PHE A 167 -14.05 10.98 -15.26
CA PHE A 167 -13.59 12.37 -15.36
C PHE A 167 -12.06 12.51 -15.47
N LEU A 168 -11.31 11.70 -14.72
CA LEU A 168 -9.87 11.89 -14.60
C LEU A 168 -9.07 11.11 -15.63
N ILE A 169 -9.53 9.92 -16.05
CA ILE A 169 -8.80 9.03 -16.96
C ILE A 169 -9.69 8.34 -18.03
N GLY A 170 -11.02 8.46 -17.93
CA GLY A 170 -12.00 7.80 -18.79
C GLY A 170 -12.50 8.70 -19.94
N HIS A 171 -13.79 8.60 -20.30
CA HIS A 171 -14.34 9.28 -21.46
C HIS A 171 -14.25 10.80 -21.42
N ASP A 172 -14.46 11.40 -20.25
CA ASP A 172 -14.58 12.85 -20.07
C ASP A 172 -13.23 13.51 -19.69
N TYR A 173 -12.13 12.75 -19.72
CA TYR A 173 -10.83 13.23 -19.23
C TYR A 173 -10.28 14.42 -20.02
N ALA A 174 -10.51 14.47 -21.33
CA ALA A 174 -10.02 15.55 -22.19
C ALA A 174 -10.74 16.88 -21.90
N ASP A 175 -12.04 16.83 -21.69
CA ASP A 175 -12.86 17.99 -21.33
C ASP A 175 -12.57 18.47 -19.91
N PHE A 176 -12.37 17.53 -18.98
CA PHE A 176 -12.01 17.86 -17.59
C PHE A 176 -10.65 18.54 -17.49
N TRP A 177 -9.63 18.02 -18.17
CA TRP A 177 -8.28 18.55 -18.10
C TRP A 177 -8.07 19.76 -19.02
N GLY A 178 -8.77 19.84 -20.16
CA GLY A 178 -8.61 20.91 -21.13
C GLY A 178 -7.15 21.13 -21.51
N SER A 179 -6.64 22.35 -21.28
CA SER A 179 -5.23 22.72 -21.49
C SER A 179 -4.38 22.71 -20.21
N SER A 180 -4.91 22.24 -19.08
CA SER A 180 -4.23 22.29 -17.78
C SER A 180 -3.02 21.36 -17.68
N ILE A 181 -3.02 20.27 -18.44
CA ILE A 181 -1.93 19.30 -18.52
C ILE A 181 -1.71 18.87 -19.97
N LEU A 182 -0.47 18.44 -20.25
CA LEU A 182 -0.17 17.86 -21.55
C LEU A 182 -0.75 16.45 -21.62
N LEU A 183 -1.79 16.27 -22.45
CA LEU A 183 -2.36 14.96 -22.73
C LEU A 183 -1.61 14.35 -23.91
N LEU A 184 -0.73 13.38 -23.62
CA LEU A 184 -0.09 12.58 -24.63
C LEU A 184 -1.09 11.53 -25.09
N LYS A 185 -1.27 11.39 -26.42
CA LYS A 185 -2.16 10.47 -27.17
C LYS A 185 -3.16 9.65 -26.34
N GLN A 186 -4.42 9.62 -26.76
CA GLN A 186 -5.43 8.69 -26.21
C GLN A 186 -4.87 7.28 -26.17
N PHE A 187 -4.85 6.71 -24.97
CA PHE A 187 -4.50 5.30 -24.80
C PHE A 187 -5.74 4.47 -25.09
N ASP A 188 -5.62 3.62 -26.07
CA ASP A 188 -6.67 2.69 -26.45
C ASP A 188 -6.60 1.46 -25.53
N HIS A 189 -7.49 1.40 -24.55
CA HIS A 189 -7.59 0.27 -23.62
C HIS A 189 -7.85 -1.07 -24.34
N THR A 190 -8.37 -1.05 -25.57
CA THR A 190 -8.61 -2.29 -26.34
C THR A 190 -7.31 -3.00 -26.75
N GLN A 191 -6.17 -2.29 -26.72
CA GLN A 191 -4.86 -2.85 -27.05
C GLN A 191 -4.16 -3.51 -25.86
N ILE A 192 -4.76 -3.49 -24.65
CA ILE A 192 -4.17 -4.08 -23.47
C ILE A 192 -4.46 -5.59 -23.47
N PRO A 193 -3.43 -6.45 -23.42
CA PRO A 193 -3.65 -7.88 -23.31
C PRO A 193 -4.38 -8.26 -22.02
N ILE A 194 -5.29 -9.21 -22.10
CA ILE A 194 -6.10 -9.69 -20.99
C ILE A 194 -5.23 -10.08 -19.77
N TRP A 195 -4.04 -10.66 -20.00
CA TRP A 195 -3.16 -11.06 -18.92
C TRP A 195 -2.62 -9.87 -18.10
N ILE A 196 -2.39 -8.69 -18.70
CA ILE A 196 -2.00 -7.47 -17.96
C ILE A 196 -3.14 -7.03 -17.05
N LEU A 197 -4.37 -7.00 -17.55
CA LEU A 197 -5.56 -6.57 -16.79
C LEU A 197 -5.80 -7.44 -15.55
N TYR A 198 -5.58 -8.74 -15.65
CA TYR A 198 -5.91 -9.67 -14.55
C TYR A 198 -4.73 -10.06 -13.66
N THR A 199 -3.47 -9.88 -14.10
CA THR A 199 -2.30 -10.33 -13.31
C THR A 199 -2.23 -9.62 -11.97
N THR A 200 -2.35 -8.29 -11.94
CA THR A 200 -2.28 -7.52 -10.68
C THR A 200 -3.41 -7.87 -9.72
N PRO A 201 -4.70 -7.84 -10.12
CA PRO A 201 -5.81 -8.25 -9.25
C PRO A 201 -5.68 -9.66 -8.68
N VAL A 202 -5.26 -10.62 -9.53
CA VAL A 202 -5.06 -12.01 -9.10
C VAL A 202 -3.93 -12.12 -8.07
N LEU A 203 -2.77 -11.52 -8.35
CA LEU A 203 -1.63 -11.55 -7.42
C LEU A 203 -1.94 -10.87 -6.08
N VAL A 204 -2.64 -9.73 -6.12
CA VAL A 204 -3.08 -9.02 -4.90
C VAL A 204 -4.06 -9.88 -4.10
N THR A 205 -5.01 -10.52 -4.74
CA THR A 205 -5.98 -11.40 -4.06
C THR A 205 -5.28 -12.62 -3.44
N LEU A 206 -4.39 -13.28 -4.19
CA LEU A 206 -3.62 -14.42 -3.70
C LEU A 206 -2.63 -14.06 -2.60
N SER A 207 -2.22 -12.81 -2.52
CA SER A 207 -1.33 -12.33 -1.45
C SER A 207 -1.95 -12.43 -0.05
N ILE A 208 -3.29 -12.37 0.05
CA ILE A 208 -4.01 -12.42 1.34
C ILE A 208 -3.80 -13.77 2.02
N PRO A 209 -4.24 -14.90 1.42
CA PRO A 209 -4.03 -16.21 2.04
C PRO A 209 -2.55 -16.56 2.16
N LEU A 210 -1.70 -16.14 1.23
CA LEU A 210 -0.27 -16.36 1.29
C LEU A 210 0.35 -15.64 2.50
N ALA A 211 0.03 -14.38 2.72
CA ALA A 211 0.52 -13.62 3.88
C ALA A 211 0.00 -14.22 5.20
N TYR A 212 -1.27 -14.62 5.26
CA TYR A 212 -1.82 -15.29 6.44
C TYR A 212 -1.09 -16.59 6.75
N TYR A 213 -0.87 -17.43 5.74
CA TYR A 213 -0.13 -18.69 5.89
C TYR A 213 1.31 -18.44 6.40
N LEU A 214 2.04 -17.51 5.78
CA LEU A 214 3.45 -17.23 6.12
C LEU A 214 3.61 -16.57 7.51
N PHE A 215 2.75 -15.62 7.86
CA PHE A 215 2.96 -14.79 9.04
C PHE A 215 2.19 -15.26 10.28
N ILE A 216 1.16 -16.10 10.13
CA ILE A 216 0.33 -16.61 11.23
C ILE A 216 0.46 -18.11 11.39
N GLN A 217 0.26 -18.89 10.31
CA GLN A 217 0.19 -20.36 10.43
C GLN A 217 1.58 -21.00 10.45
N ASN A 218 2.49 -20.59 9.58
CA ASN A 218 3.77 -21.27 9.40
C ASN A 218 4.99 -20.32 9.46
N VAL A 219 5.18 -19.72 10.62
CA VAL A 219 6.30 -18.79 10.87
C VAL A 219 7.67 -19.47 10.69
N LYS A 220 7.77 -20.80 10.87
CA LYS A 220 9.02 -21.57 10.70
C LYS A 220 9.62 -21.44 9.29
N ILE A 221 8.79 -21.26 8.25
CA ILE A 221 9.27 -21.02 6.89
C ILE A 221 10.09 -19.73 6.84
N LEU A 222 9.60 -18.65 7.47
CA LEU A 222 10.29 -17.36 7.50
C LEU A 222 11.59 -17.44 8.27
N GLU A 223 11.64 -18.17 9.39
CA GLU A 223 12.86 -18.41 10.15
C GLU A 223 13.89 -19.17 9.33
N LYS A 224 13.48 -20.18 8.55
CA LYS A 224 14.33 -20.91 7.63
C LYS A 224 14.87 -20.04 6.49
N ILE A 225 14.04 -19.16 5.91
CA ILE A 225 14.47 -18.21 4.88
C ILE A 225 15.49 -17.22 5.47
N LYS A 226 15.22 -16.68 6.65
CA LYS A 226 16.11 -15.79 7.39
C LYS A 226 17.45 -16.43 7.66
N SER A 227 17.49 -17.66 8.18
CA SER A 227 18.73 -18.36 8.50
C SER A 227 19.58 -18.67 7.27
N LYS A 228 18.95 -19.00 6.13
CA LYS A 228 19.64 -19.25 4.86
C LYS A 228 20.22 -17.98 4.22
N ASN A 229 19.61 -16.83 4.44
CA ASN A 229 19.96 -15.56 3.82
C ASN A 229 20.36 -14.51 4.87
N LYS A 230 21.17 -14.89 5.85
CA LYS A 230 21.50 -14.06 7.02
C LYS A 230 22.09 -12.70 6.61
N ILE A 231 23.05 -12.67 5.71
CA ILE A 231 23.72 -11.43 5.24
C ILE A 231 22.70 -10.47 4.62
N PHE A 232 21.85 -10.98 3.72
CA PHE A 232 20.83 -10.16 3.08
C PHE A 232 19.76 -9.68 4.09
N TYR A 233 19.39 -10.56 5.03
CA TYR A 233 18.47 -10.20 6.11
C TYR A 233 19.04 -9.08 7.00
N GLU A 234 20.29 -9.17 7.41
CA GLU A 234 20.98 -8.15 8.22
C GLU A 234 21.12 -6.82 7.47
N PHE A 235 21.45 -6.87 6.18
CA PHE A 235 21.48 -5.69 5.33
C PHE A 235 20.14 -4.95 5.28
N LEU A 236 19.03 -5.70 5.11
CA LEU A 236 17.67 -5.11 5.12
C LEU A 236 17.25 -4.65 6.52
N LEU A 237 17.61 -5.40 7.56
CA LEU A 237 17.26 -5.06 8.95
C LEU A 237 17.92 -3.75 9.39
N ASN A 238 19.17 -3.53 8.97
CA ASN A 238 19.93 -2.32 9.23
C ASN A 238 19.64 -1.20 8.20
N LYS A 239 18.47 -1.26 7.52
CA LYS A 239 18.03 -0.20 6.60
C LYS A 239 19.05 0.17 5.53
N TRP A 240 19.75 -0.84 4.98
CA TRP A 240 20.81 -0.68 3.97
C TRP A 240 22.02 0.13 4.48
N TYR A 241 22.15 0.29 5.78
CA TYR A 241 23.20 1.09 6.43
C TYR A 241 23.23 2.56 5.98
N PHE A 242 22.08 3.11 5.54
CA PHE A 242 22.04 4.53 5.11
C PHE A 242 22.35 5.48 6.26
N ASP A 243 21.80 5.21 7.44
CA ASP A 243 22.01 6.07 8.62
C ASP A 243 23.49 6.09 9.02
N GLU A 244 24.17 4.93 8.99
CA GLU A 244 25.59 4.78 9.31
C GLU A 244 26.50 5.44 8.26
N ILE A 245 26.15 5.28 6.97
CA ILE A 245 26.88 5.93 5.87
C ILE A 245 26.75 7.46 6.00
N TYR A 246 25.56 7.94 6.27
CA TYR A 246 25.31 9.37 6.42
C TYR A 246 26.06 9.94 7.63
N ASP A 247 26.04 9.24 8.76
CA ASP A 247 26.80 9.63 9.97
C ASP A 247 28.30 9.67 9.69
N PHE A 248 28.84 8.66 8.98
CA PHE A 248 30.26 8.60 8.65
C PHE A 248 30.71 9.70 7.68
N ILE A 249 29.91 9.98 6.63
CA ILE A 249 30.32 10.92 5.56
C ILE A 249 30.06 12.37 5.96
N PHE A 250 28.95 12.65 6.65
CA PHE A 250 28.50 14.03 6.88
C PHE A 250 28.56 14.44 8.35
N VAL A 251 28.13 13.61 9.28
CA VAL A 251 28.00 14.02 10.67
C VAL A 251 29.33 14.01 11.42
N LYS A 252 30.12 12.92 11.31
CA LYS A 252 31.42 12.80 11.99
C LYS A 252 32.48 13.80 11.52
N PRO A 253 32.60 14.14 10.21
CA PRO A 253 33.57 15.15 9.79
C PRO A 253 33.27 16.58 10.23
N ILE A 254 32.02 16.88 10.61
CA ILE A 254 31.56 18.21 11.05
C ILE A 254 31.62 18.37 12.57
N LYS A 255 31.63 17.26 13.32
CA LYS A 255 31.82 17.25 14.78
C LYS A 255 33.29 17.35 15.15
#